data_b7f80238da5e41a4f81f551a2176488e
#
_entry.id   b7f80238da5e41a4f81f551a2176488e
#
_cell.length_a   1.000
_cell.length_b   1.000
_cell.length_c   1.000
_cell.angle_alpha   90.00
_cell.angle_beta   90.00
_cell.angle_gamma   90.00
#
_symmetry.space_group_name_H-M   'P 1'
#
loop_
_entity.id
_entity.type
_entity.pdbx_description
1 polymer ?
#
loop_
_entity_poly.entity_id
_entity_poly.type
_entity_poly.pdbx_seq_one_letter_code
_entity_poly.pdbx_strand_id
1 'polypeptide(L)'
;MSYIDPTAKIGTDCTLGHGVVIEAQVSVGDGCRIEHNAVLRAGTQLGAGCRIGEGAVLGRAPQPAPTSVNKSPADLPPLSLGEGCIVGAQAVIYQGTQIGQKCLIADLSFVRENTTIGDYVIIGAHVTVENKVRIGSYTKIQTGAYITAATTIEDHVFIAPCVVTTNDNYMGRTEERFKYWGGAVIKRGARVGANVTLLPNMQIGEEAFIAAGSTITKEVADKTLVMGSPARYKRDVPANEWTVNGKTDK
;
A
#
# COMPACT_ATOMS: atom_id res chain seq x y z
N MET A 1 31.59 0.08 -3.80
CA MET A 1 31.50 0.35 -5.25
C MET A 1 30.05 0.11 -5.64
N SER A 2 29.44 0.97 -6.43
CA SER A 2 28.05 0.78 -6.91
C SER A 2 28.08 0.01 -8.23
N TYR A 3 26.99 -0.70 -8.56
CA TYR A 3 26.79 -1.36 -9.85
C TYR A 3 25.66 -0.68 -10.61
N ILE A 4 25.93 -0.27 -11.83
CA ILE A 4 24.95 0.33 -12.74
C ILE A 4 25.02 -0.42 -14.07
N ASP A 5 23.94 -1.06 -14.47
CA ASP A 5 23.86 -1.75 -15.75
C ASP A 5 23.96 -0.76 -16.91
N PRO A 6 24.70 -1.07 -17.99
CA PRO A 6 24.87 -0.18 -19.14
C PRO A 6 23.58 0.20 -19.86
N THR A 7 22.51 -0.58 -19.71
CA THR A 7 21.19 -0.31 -20.31
C THR A 7 20.29 0.58 -19.45
N ALA A 8 20.70 0.88 -18.20
CA ALA A 8 19.97 1.77 -17.34
C ALA A 8 20.06 3.23 -17.83
N LYS A 9 18.95 3.96 -17.66
CA LYS A 9 18.86 5.38 -18.00
C LYS A 9 18.71 6.19 -16.73
N ILE A 10 19.66 7.08 -16.45
CA ILE A 10 19.65 7.94 -15.27
C ILE A 10 19.56 9.39 -15.74
N GLY A 11 18.56 10.10 -15.23
CA GLY A 11 18.33 11.51 -15.52
C GLY A 11 19.43 12.43 -14.98
N THR A 12 19.29 13.71 -15.29
CA THR A 12 20.22 14.76 -14.83
C THR A 12 20.07 15.03 -13.33
N ASP A 13 21.10 15.58 -12.70
CA ASP A 13 21.12 16.02 -11.30
C ASP A 13 20.74 14.92 -10.27
N CYS A 14 20.93 13.65 -10.63
CA CYS A 14 20.73 12.53 -9.73
C CYS A 14 21.91 12.34 -8.78
N THR A 15 21.64 11.99 -7.52
CA THR A 15 22.67 11.63 -6.54
C THR A 15 22.55 10.16 -6.16
N LEU A 16 23.67 9.44 -6.18
CA LEU A 16 23.75 8.02 -5.85
C LEU A 16 24.68 7.78 -4.66
N GLY A 17 24.21 7.07 -3.66
CA GLY A 17 24.98 6.63 -2.52
C GLY A 17 25.98 5.51 -2.86
N HIS A 18 26.73 5.06 -1.88
CA HIS A 18 27.62 3.92 -2.01
C HIS A 18 26.86 2.60 -2.03
N GLY A 19 27.35 1.62 -2.80
CA GLY A 19 26.74 0.27 -2.84
C GLY A 19 25.37 0.19 -3.52
N VAL A 20 24.96 1.23 -4.23
CA VAL A 20 23.70 1.22 -5.02
C VAL A 20 23.83 0.22 -6.15
N VAL A 21 22.77 -0.57 -6.36
CA VAL A 21 22.65 -1.52 -7.48
C VAL A 21 21.49 -1.08 -8.37
N ILE A 22 21.79 -0.80 -9.63
CA ILE A 22 20.80 -0.45 -10.66
C ILE A 22 20.91 -1.50 -11.77
N GLU A 23 19.88 -2.33 -11.90
CA GLU A 23 19.84 -3.43 -12.88
C GLU A 23 19.42 -2.94 -14.28
N ALA A 24 19.35 -3.90 -15.20
CA ALA A 24 19.07 -3.64 -16.61
C ALA A 24 17.73 -2.90 -16.83
N GLN A 25 17.70 -2.00 -17.82
CA GLN A 25 16.51 -1.28 -18.27
C GLN A 25 15.80 -0.45 -17.17
N VAL A 26 16.44 -0.17 -16.05
CA VAL A 26 15.94 0.76 -15.05
C VAL A 26 15.92 2.17 -15.64
N SER A 27 14.85 2.92 -15.36
CA SER A 27 14.72 4.33 -15.73
C SER A 27 14.57 5.19 -14.48
N VAL A 28 15.44 6.15 -14.29
CA VAL A 28 15.44 7.11 -13.18
C VAL A 28 15.24 8.50 -13.73
N GLY A 29 14.20 9.21 -13.32
CA GLY A 29 13.92 10.59 -13.70
C GLY A 29 14.93 11.57 -13.11
N ASP A 30 14.87 12.82 -13.55
CA ASP A 30 15.79 13.88 -13.12
C ASP A 30 15.67 14.19 -11.63
N GLY A 31 16.77 14.64 -11.01
CA GLY A 31 16.82 15.11 -9.64
C GLY A 31 16.52 14.04 -8.57
N CYS A 32 16.61 12.77 -8.90
CA CYS A 32 16.42 11.69 -7.96
C CYS A 32 17.61 11.54 -7.00
N ARG A 33 17.29 11.14 -5.76
CA ARG A 33 18.30 10.82 -4.76
C ARG A 33 18.12 9.36 -4.32
N ILE A 34 19.17 8.54 -4.53
CA ILE A 34 19.17 7.12 -4.18
C ILE A 34 20.26 6.90 -3.16
N GLU A 35 19.86 6.52 -1.95
CA GLU A 35 20.75 6.39 -0.80
C GLU A 35 21.53 5.08 -0.82
N HIS A 36 22.42 4.90 0.15
CA HIS A 36 23.35 3.79 0.24
C HIS A 36 22.68 2.41 0.18
N ASN A 37 23.27 1.48 -0.55
CA ASN A 37 22.86 0.08 -0.63
C ASN A 37 21.41 -0.14 -1.16
N ALA A 38 20.76 0.86 -1.74
CA ALA A 38 19.49 0.67 -2.40
C ALA A 38 19.65 -0.19 -3.66
N VAL A 39 18.64 -1.01 -3.96
CA VAL A 39 18.60 -1.92 -5.12
C VAL A 39 17.39 -1.63 -5.98
N LEU A 40 17.62 -1.22 -7.23
CA LEU A 40 16.61 -1.06 -8.25
C LEU A 40 16.69 -2.25 -9.22
N ARG A 41 15.69 -3.12 -9.18
CA ARG A 41 15.58 -4.31 -10.02
C ARG A 41 15.22 -3.95 -11.44
N ALA A 42 15.53 -4.86 -12.36
CA ALA A 42 15.37 -4.68 -13.80
C ALA A 42 14.01 -4.09 -14.19
N GLY A 43 14.05 -3.10 -15.08
CA GLY A 43 12.88 -2.43 -15.62
C GLY A 43 12.19 -1.42 -14.68
N THR A 44 12.58 -1.29 -13.42
CA THR A 44 11.99 -0.32 -12.48
C THR A 44 12.02 1.10 -13.05
N GLN A 45 10.92 1.83 -12.90
CA GLN A 45 10.73 3.18 -13.41
C GLN A 45 10.49 4.16 -12.25
N LEU A 46 11.32 5.18 -12.14
CA LEU A 46 11.18 6.26 -11.17
C LEU A 46 10.91 7.58 -11.90
N GLY A 47 9.84 8.26 -11.52
CA GLY A 47 9.58 9.65 -11.91
C GLY A 47 10.64 10.60 -11.36
N ALA A 48 10.62 11.85 -11.81
CA ALA A 48 11.57 12.87 -11.37
C ALA A 48 11.43 13.18 -9.86
N GLY A 49 12.54 13.58 -9.23
CA GLY A 49 12.57 14.04 -7.84
C GLY A 49 12.28 12.98 -6.77
N CYS A 50 12.31 11.70 -7.12
CA CYS A 50 12.13 10.62 -6.15
C CYS A 50 13.31 10.53 -5.18
N ARG A 51 13.01 10.15 -3.93
CA ARG A 51 13.99 9.88 -2.89
C ARG A 51 13.87 8.44 -2.44
N ILE A 52 14.93 7.66 -2.55
CA ILE A 52 14.98 6.24 -2.22
C ILE A 52 15.95 6.04 -1.06
N GLY A 53 15.43 5.58 0.08
CA GLY A 53 16.16 5.39 1.33
C GLY A 53 17.14 4.22 1.30
N GLU A 54 17.98 4.17 2.32
CA GLU A 54 19.06 3.20 2.46
C GLU A 54 18.54 1.76 2.47
N GLY A 55 19.16 0.90 1.67
CA GLY A 55 18.83 -0.52 1.61
C GLY A 55 17.43 -0.85 1.09
N ALA A 56 16.69 0.12 0.55
CA ALA A 56 15.40 -0.16 -0.08
C ALA A 56 15.55 -1.06 -1.32
N VAL A 57 14.60 -1.96 -1.54
CA VAL A 57 14.60 -2.88 -2.70
C VAL A 57 13.34 -2.65 -3.53
N LEU A 58 13.53 -2.10 -4.72
CA LEU A 58 12.46 -1.72 -5.64
C LEU A 58 12.40 -2.69 -6.82
N GLY A 59 11.19 -3.15 -7.16
CA GLY A 59 10.96 -4.04 -8.30
C GLY A 59 11.32 -5.51 -8.03
N ARG A 60 11.25 -5.98 -6.77
CA ARG A 60 11.53 -7.37 -6.43
C ARG A 60 10.53 -8.33 -7.10
N ALA A 61 11.04 -9.39 -7.74
CA ALA A 61 10.21 -10.46 -8.26
C ALA A 61 9.62 -11.31 -7.11
N PRO A 62 8.32 -11.67 -7.15
CA PRO A 62 7.76 -12.57 -6.16
C PRO A 62 8.34 -13.98 -6.28
N GLN A 63 8.55 -14.63 -5.14
CA GLN A 63 9.05 -15.99 -5.06
C GLN A 63 8.12 -16.81 -4.16
N PRO A 64 7.02 -17.36 -4.71
CA PRO A 64 6.08 -18.15 -3.92
C PRO A 64 6.72 -19.46 -3.46
N ALA A 65 6.43 -19.86 -2.22
CA ALA A 65 6.82 -21.19 -1.75
C ALA A 65 6.10 -22.29 -2.57
N PRO A 66 6.68 -23.50 -2.71
CA PRO A 66 6.05 -24.59 -3.44
C PRO A 66 4.63 -24.94 -2.96
N THR A 67 4.38 -24.76 -1.67
CA THR A 67 3.08 -25.00 -1.01
C THR A 67 2.14 -23.79 -1.06
N SER A 68 2.56 -22.66 -1.64
CA SER A 68 1.71 -21.48 -1.77
C SER A 68 0.59 -21.72 -2.77
N VAL A 69 -0.63 -21.38 -2.36
CA VAL A 69 -1.79 -21.36 -3.26
C VAL A 69 -1.79 -20.14 -4.19
N ASN A 70 -1.11 -19.09 -3.78
CA ASN A 70 -0.93 -17.87 -4.59
C ASN A 70 0.30 -18.07 -5.49
N LYS A 71 0.05 -18.43 -6.73
CA LYS A 71 1.08 -18.40 -7.77
C LYS A 71 1.07 -17.02 -8.40
N SER A 72 2.15 -16.29 -8.22
CA SER A 72 2.33 -15.02 -8.93
C SER A 72 2.54 -15.29 -10.41
N PRO A 73 1.99 -14.46 -11.32
CA PRO A 73 2.29 -14.57 -12.75
C PRO A 73 3.79 -14.48 -12.99
N ALA A 74 4.27 -15.24 -13.98
CA ALA A 74 5.69 -15.21 -14.37
C ALA A 74 6.09 -13.84 -14.98
N ASP A 75 5.15 -13.20 -15.69
CA ASP A 75 5.38 -11.95 -16.42
C ASP A 75 4.64 -10.79 -15.74
N LEU A 76 5.24 -10.23 -14.72
CA LEU A 76 4.75 -9.02 -14.09
C LEU A 76 5.35 -7.79 -14.79
N PRO A 77 4.55 -6.72 -15.02
CA PRO A 77 5.11 -5.47 -15.50
C PRO A 77 6.11 -4.91 -14.49
N PRO A 78 7.06 -4.08 -14.94
CA PRO A 78 7.98 -3.40 -14.03
C PRO A 78 7.23 -2.58 -12.96
N LEU A 79 7.91 -2.35 -11.83
CA LEU A 79 7.48 -1.36 -10.84
C LEU A 79 7.57 0.04 -11.45
N SER A 80 6.53 0.86 -11.24
CA SER A 80 6.55 2.28 -11.58
C SER A 80 6.19 3.16 -10.38
N LEU A 81 6.96 4.23 -10.17
CA LEU A 81 6.69 5.30 -9.22
C LEU A 81 6.54 6.62 -9.98
N GLY A 82 5.50 7.39 -9.66
CA GLY A 82 5.32 8.76 -10.13
C GLY A 82 6.34 9.73 -9.53
N GLU A 83 6.25 11.00 -9.92
CA GLU A 83 7.16 12.05 -9.50
C GLU A 83 7.11 12.33 -7.99
N GLY A 84 8.24 12.73 -7.42
CA GLY A 84 8.35 13.22 -6.05
C GLY A 84 8.00 12.21 -4.96
N CYS A 85 8.02 10.91 -5.26
CA CYS A 85 7.80 9.87 -4.27
C CYS A 85 8.98 9.73 -3.32
N ILE A 86 8.69 9.39 -2.07
CA ILE A 86 9.67 9.09 -1.05
C ILE A 86 9.50 7.63 -0.64
N VAL A 87 10.56 6.85 -0.77
CA VAL A 87 10.64 5.47 -0.29
C VAL A 87 11.64 5.45 0.86
N GLY A 88 11.19 5.01 2.03
CA GLY A 88 11.98 4.95 3.25
C GLY A 88 13.02 3.85 3.24
N ALA A 89 13.86 3.86 4.27
CA ALA A 89 14.93 2.89 4.43
C ALA A 89 14.38 1.46 4.55
N GLN A 90 15.05 0.51 3.88
CA GLN A 90 14.72 -0.93 3.91
C GLN A 90 13.28 -1.27 3.49
N ALA A 91 12.56 -0.36 2.84
CA ALA A 91 11.26 -0.67 2.24
C ALA A 91 11.44 -1.64 1.06
N VAL A 92 10.48 -2.55 0.88
CA VAL A 92 10.50 -3.52 -0.22
C VAL A 92 9.24 -3.39 -1.05
N ILE A 93 9.41 -3.09 -2.34
CA ILE A 93 8.29 -2.94 -3.29
C ILE A 93 8.49 -3.94 -4.44
N TYR A 94 7.43 -4.68 -4.75
CA TYR A 94 7.47 -5.73 -5.76
C TYR A 94 7.11 -5.23 -7.17
N GLN A 95 7.49 -6.02 -8.17
CA GLN A 95 7.07 -5.86 -9.55
C GLN A 95 5.55 -5.86 -9.69
N GLY A 96 5.03 -5.31 -10.80
CA GLY A 96 3.60 -5.22 -11.05
C GLY A 96 2.89 -4.13 -10.25
N THR A 97 3.61 -3.45 -9.35
CA THR A 97 3.05 -2.37 -8.54
C THR A 97 3.18 -1.04 -9.27
N GLN A 98 2.11 -0.25 -9.22
CA GLN A 98 2.04 1.09 -9.77
C GLN A 98 1.74 2.08 -8.65
N ILE A 99 2.58 3.09 -8.49
CA ILE A 99 2.45 4.12 -7.46
C ILE A 99 2.36 5.48 -8.13
N GLY A 100 1.34 6.25 -7.80
CA GLY A 100 1.15 7.61 -8.27
C GLY A 100 2.24 8.58 -7.79
N GLN A 101 2.02 9.86 -7.95
CA GLN A 101 2.99 10.90 -7.59
C GLN A 101 2.90 11.28 -6.11
N LYS A 102 4.01 11.82 -5.58
CA LYS A 102 4.11 12.44 -4.24
C LYS A 102 3.63 11.53 -3.10
N CYS A 103 3.88 10.23 -3.24
CA CYS A 103 3.58 9.25 -2.22
C CYS A 103 4.75 9.09 -1.24
N LEU A 104 4.43 8.74 0.00
CA LEU A 104 5.38 8.28 1.00
C LEU A 104 5.17 6.79 1.24
N ILE A 105 6.18 5.98 0.98
CA ILE A 105 6.27 4.57 1.35
C ILE A 105 7.34 4.49 2.43
N ALA A 106 6.94 4.55 3.70
CA ALA A 106 7.86 4.79 4.81
C ALA A 106 8.76 3.57 5.12
N ASP A 107 9.66 3.75 6.09
CA ASP A 107 10.69 2.78 6.45
C ASP A 107 10.12 1.39 6.78
N LEU A 108 10.82 0.35 6.34
CA LEU A 108 10.48 -1.05 6.63
C LEU A 108 9.09 -1.48 6.16
N SER A 109 8.45 -0.71 5.27
CA SER A 109 7.18 -1.09 4.69
C SER A 109 7.37 -2.12 3.57
N PHE A 110 6.30 -2.89 3.32
CA PHE A 110 6.31 -4.01 2.39
C PHE A 110 5.10 -3.92 1.47
N VAL A 111 5.32 -3.74 0.16
CA VAL A 111 4.25 -3.64 -0.85
C VAL A 111 4.42 -4.73 -1.89
N ARG A 112 3.45 -5.64 -1.95
CA ARG A 112 3.47 -6.77 -2.86
C ARG A 112 2.99 -6.43 -4.26
N GLU A 113 3.17 -7.41 -5.13
CA GLU A 113 2.93 -7.35 -6.57
C GLU A 113 1.47 -7.05 -6.94
N ASN A 114 1.25 -6.49 -8.13
CA ASN A 114 -0.08 -6.15 -8.67
C ASN A 114 -0.90 -5.23 -7.76
N THR A 115 -0.22 -4.33 -7.04
CA THR A 115 -0.84 -3.31 -6.21
C THR A 115 -0.89 -1.99 -6.97
N THR A 116 -1.98 -1.27 -6.84
CA THR A 116 -2.13 0.08 -7.40
C THR A 116 -2.33 1.07 -6.27
N ILE A 117 -1.52 2.12 -6.23
CA ILE A 117 -1.55 3.19 -5.23
C ILE A 117 -1.72 4.51 -5.97
N GLY A 118 -2.73 5.29 -5.62
CA GLY A 118 -3.01 6.61 -6.19
C GLY A 118 -1.99 7.66 -5.79
N ASP A 119 -2.33 8.93 -6.02
CA ASP A 119 -1.47 10.07 -5.73
C ASP A 119 -1.57 10.50 -4.25
N TYR A 120 -0.50 11.11 -3.72
CA TYR A 120 -0.48 11.68 -2.37
C TYR A 120 -0.83 10.69 -1.24
N VAL A 121 -0.52 9.41 -1.43
CA VAL A 121 -0.77 8.36 -0.44
C VAL A 121 0.37 8.26 0.55
N ILE A 122 0.05 8.01 1.81
CA ILE A 122 1.02 7.70 2.87
C ILE A 122 0.85 6.23 3.26
N ILE A 123 1.90 5.45 3.07
CA ILE A 123 2.09 4.11 3.63
C ILE A 123 3.09 4.25 4.77
N GLY A 124 2.61 4.14 6.01
CA GLY A 124 3.41 4.32 7.23
C GLY A 124 4.46 3.22 7.43
N ALA A 125 5.36 3.45 8.37
CA ALA A 125 6.42 2.49 8.68
C ALA A 125 5.86 1.12 9.09
N HIS A 126 6.55 0.04 8.71
CA HIS A 126 6.12 -1.34 8.99
C HIS A 126 4.72 -1.73 8.46
N VAL A 127 4.14 -0.96 7.56
CA VAL A 127 2.89 -1.35 6.92
C VAL A 127 3.17 -2.46 5.91
N THR A 128 2.34 -3.50 5.95
CA THR A 128 2.32 -4.54 4.92
C THR A 128 1.11 -4.36 4.03
N VAL A 129 1.35 -4.23 2.73
CA VAL A 129 0.31 -4.23 1.69
C VAL A 129 0.50 -5.49 0.85
N GLU A 130 -0.45 -6.40 0.94
CA GLU A 130 -0.43 -7.65 0.18
C GLU A 130 -0.79 -7.42 -1.31
N ASN A 131 -0.72 -8.49 -2.10
CA ASN A 131 -0.93 -8.40 -3.55
C ASN A 131 -2.38 -8.07 -3.94
N LYS A 132 -2.55 -7.51 -5.14
CA LYS A 132 -3.84 -7.15 -5.73
C LYS A 132 -4.65 -6.13 -4.90
N VAL A 133 -3.98 -5.33 -4.09
CA VAL A 133 -4.58 -4.24 -3.33
C VAL A 133 -4.71 -3.00 -4.22
N ARG A 134 -5.80 -2.26 -4.04
CA ARG A 134 -6.01 -0.95 -4.66
C ARG A 134 -6.17 0.09 -3.57
N ILE A 135 -5.40 1.18 -3.65
CA ILE A 135 -5.43 2.28 -2.69
C ILE A 135 -5.65 3.57 -3.46
N GLY A 136 -6.74 4.25 -3.17
CA GLY A 136 -7.11 5.54 -3.75
C GLY A 136 -6.22 6.69 -3.27
N SER A 137 -6.32 7.81 -3.97
CA SER A 137 -5.52 9.01 -3.71
C SER A 137 -5.82 9.64 -2.35
N TYR A 138 -4.85 10.38 -1.80
CA TYR A 138 -4.97 11.09 -0.51
C TYR A 138 -5.25 10.17 0.70
N THR A 139 -5.10 8.87 0.55
CA THR A 139 -5.29 7.88 1.62
C THR A 139 -4.06 7.80 2.52
N LYS A 140 -4.29 7.67 3.82
CA LYS A 140 -3.23 7.58 4.83
C LYS A 140 -3.38 6.27 5.60
N ILE A 141 -2.38 5.39 5.48
CA ILE A 141 -2.29 4.12 6.22
C ILE A 141 -1.16 4.23 7.21
N GLN A 142 -1.50 4.16 8.49
CA GLN A 142 -0.55 4.41 9.57
C GLN A 142 0.25 3.17 9.95
N THR A 143 1.32 3.40 10.70
CA THR A 143 2.32 2.43 11.15
C THR A 143 1.73 1.07 11.58
N GLY A 144 2.34 -0.01 11.09
CA GLY A 144 2.03 -1.38 11.51
C GLY A 144 0.71 -1.95 11.03
N ALA A 145 -0.03 -1.25 10.15
CA ALA A 145 -1.25 -1.81 9.58
C ALA A 145 -0.92 -2.97 8.60
N TYR A 146 -1.80 -3.98 8.57
CA TYR A 146 -1.73 -5.10 7.64
C TYR A 146 -2.92 -5.06 6.69
N ILE A 147 -2.66 -4.80 5.43
CA ILE A 147 -3.67 -4.74 4.36
C ILE A 147 -3.58 -6.03 3.53
N THR A 148 -4.54 -6.92 3.76
CA THR A 148 -4.56 -8.23 3.12
C THR A 148 -4.85 -8.15 1.63
N ALA A 149 -4.50 -9.22 0.91
CA ALA A 149 -4.68 -9.31 -0.54
C ALA A 149 -6.13 -9.05 -1.00
N ALA A 150 -6.27 -8.42 -2.17
CA ALA A 150 -7.52 -8.03 -2.81
C ALA A 150 -8.38 -7.01 -2.03
N THR A 151 -7.81 -6.32 -1.04
CA THR A 151 -8.48 -5.19 -0.39
C THR A 151 -8.55 -4.00 -1.34
N THR A 152 -9.70 -3.32 -1.35
CA THR A 152 -9.87 -2.05 -2.06
C THR A 152 -10.10 -0.94 -1.04
N ILE A 153 -9.29 0.10 -1.10
CA ILE A 153 -9.38 1.31 -0.28
C ILE A 153 -9.56 2.47 -1.24
N GLU A 154 -10.67 3.19 -1.12
CA GLU A 154 -10.95 4.34 -1.96
C GLU A 154 -10.18 5.59 -1.50
N ASP A 155 -10.48 6.74 -2.12
CA ASP A 155 -9.78 8.00 -1.85
C ASP A 155 -10.06 8.54 -0.44
N HIS A 156 -9.14 9.34 0.08
CA HIS A 156 -9.27 10.06 1.35
C HIS A 156 -9.56 9.18 2.58
N VAL A 157 -9.26 7.90 2.53
CA VAL A 157 -9.44 6.98 3.66
C VAL A 157 -8.31 7.18 4.68
N PHE A 158 -8.66 7.10 5.97
CA PHE A 158 -7.69 7.06 7.05
C PHE A 158 -7.71 5.71 7.75
N ILE A 159 -6.59 4.99 7.68
CA ILE A 159 -6.35 3.74 8.40
C ILE A 159 -5.37 4.02 9.55
N ALA A 160 -5.85 3.90 10.78
CA ALA A 160 -5.04 4.15 11.97
C ALA A 160 -4.01 3.03 12.24
N PRO A 161 -3.07 3.20 13.18
CA PRO A 161 -2.04 2.20 13.44
C PRO A 161 -2.59 0.82 13.81
N CYS A 162 -1.87 -0.23 13.37
CA CYS A 162 -2.13 -1.63 13.72
C CYS A 162 -3.52 -2.14 13.32
N VAL A 163 -4.16 -1.55 12.31
CA VAL A 163 -5.37 -2.11 11.71
C VAL A 163 -5.02 -3.37 10.94
N VAL A 164 -5.85 -4.41 11.06
CA VAL A 164 -5.68 -5.68 10.36
C VAL A 164 -6.90 -5.97 9.50
N THR A 165 -6.71 -6.15 8.20
CA THR A 165 -7.73 -6.69 7.31
C THR A 165 -7.49 -8.17 7.05
N THR A 166 -8.54 -8.96 6.83
CA THR A 166 -8.45 -10.41 6.56
C THR A 166 -9.22 -10.77 5.29
N ASN A 167 -8.93 -11.92 4.67
CA ASN A 167 -9.53 -12.32 3.41
C ASN A 167 -9.97 -13.78 3.32
N ASP A 168 -9.86 -14.55 4.41
CA ASP A 168 -10.20 -15.97 4.43
C ASP A 168 -10.83 -16.38 5.77
N ASN A 169 -12.13 -16.61 5.79
CA ASN A 169 -12.86 -17.08 6.97
C ASN A 169 -12.57 -18.54 7.34
N TYR A 170 -11.98 -19.29 6.42
CA TYR A 170 -11.67 -20.70 6.62
C TYR A 170 -10.23 -20.96 7.06
N MET A 171 -9.39 -19.91 7.10
CA MET A 171 -8.00 -19.97 7.55
C MET A 171 -7.19 -21.10 6.90
N GLY A 172 -7.28 -21.19 5.56
CA GLY A 172 -6.56 -22.19 4.78
C GLY A 172 -7.23 -23.58 4.72
N ARG A 173 -8.39 -23.77 5.30
CA ARG A 173 -9.11 -25.05 5.29
C ARG A 173 -10.17 -25.09 4.21
N THR A 174 -10.39 -26.26 3.63
CA THR A 174 -11.40 -26.58 2.60
C THR A 174 -11.24 -25.83 1.27
N GLU A 175 -11.67 -26.45 0.17
CA GLU A 175 -11.73 -25.80 -1.15
C GLU A 175 -12.84 -24.74 -1.23
N GLU A 176 -13.83 -24.83 -0.36
CA GLU A 176 -14.96 -23.89 -0.30
C GLU A 176 -14.51 -22.45 0.00
N ARG A 177 -13.39 -22.27 0.70
CA ARG A 177 -12.80 -20.94 0.99
C ARG A 177 -12.62 -20.08 -0.26
N PHE A 178 -12.31 -20.69 -1.42
CA PHE A 178 -12.08 -19.94 -2.65
C PHE A 178 -13.34 -19.27 -3.22
N LYS A 179 -14.53 -19.72 -2.80
CA LYS A 179 -15.81 -19.08 -3.17
C LYS A 179 -16.05 -17.78 -2.39
N TYR A 180 -15.48 -17.71 -1.19
CA TYR A 180 -15.71 -16.60 -0.25
C TYR A 180 -14.45 -15.80 0.07
N TRP A 181 -13.36 -16.09 -0.66
CA TRP A 181 -12.11 -15.38 -0.49
C TRP A 181 -12.20 -13.96 -1.02
N GLY A 182 -11.82 -12.95 -0.22
CA GLY A 182 -11.80 -11.56 -0.63
C GLY A 182 -11.43 -10.61 0.48
N GLY A 183 -10.74 -9.53 0.11
CA GLY A 183 -10.41 -8.44 1.01
C GLY A 183 -11.60 -7.52 1.29
N ALA A 184 -11.43 -6.61 2.22
CA ALA A 184 -12.42 -5.59 2.53
C ALA A 184 -12.51 -4.53 1.41
N VAL A 185 -13.66 -3.87 1.31
CA VAL A 185 -13.85 -2.65 0.53
C VAL A 185 -14.09 -1.49 1.50
N ILE A 186 -13.18 -0.52 1.51
CA ILE A 186 -13.25 0.65 2.39
C ILE A 186 -13.50 1.86 1.51
N LYS A 187 -14.71 2.42 1.62
CA LYS A 187 -15.17 3.49 0.75
C LYS A 187 -14.60 4.85 1.14
N ARG A 188 -14.76 5.79 0.23
CA ARG A 188 -14.21 7.14 0.31
C ARG A 188 -14.47 7.82 1.67
N GLY A 189 -13.44 8.48 2.20
CA GLY A 189 -13.53 9.26 3.45
C GLY A 189 -13.72 8.44 4.72
N ALA A 190 -13.79 7.11 4.64
CA ALA A 190 -13.93 6.28 5.82
C ALA A 190 -12.71 6.39 6.74
N ARG A 191 -12.94 6.29 8.04
CA ARG A 191 -11.91 6.35 9.09
C ARG A 191 -11.93 5.08 9.93
N VAL A 192 -10.81 4.37 9.93
CA VAL A 192 -10.67 3.10 10.66
C VAL A 192 -9.72 3.32 11.82
N GLY A 193 -10.22 3.20 13.05
CA GLY A 193 -9.49 3.42 14.29
C GLY A 193 -8.40 2.37 14.56
N ALA A 194 -7.48 2.68 15.45
CA ALA A 194 -6.34 1.81 15.76
C ALA A 194 -6.79 0.43 16.28
N ASN A 195 -6.01 -0.61 15.95
CA ASN A 195 -6.27 -2.01 16.36
C ASN A 195 -7.64 -2.55 15.94
N VAL A 196 -8.24 -2.01 14.88
CA VAL A 196 -9.47 -2.56 14.30
C VAL A 196 -9.14 -3.81 13.50
N THR A 197 -10.00 -4.83 13.60
CA THR A 197 -9.97 -6.01 12.72
C THR A 197 -11.17 -6.00 11.78
N LEU A 198 -10.90 -6.07 10.46
CA LEU A 198 -11.92 -6.23 9.43
C LEU A 198 -11.94 -7.68 8.96
N LEU A 199 -13.09 -8.36 9.11
CA LEU A 199 -13.27 -9.72 8.58
C LEU A 199 -13.33 -9.72 7.04
N PRO A 200 -13.18 -10.89 6.38
CA PRO A 200 -13.20 -10.99 4.93
C PRO A 200 -14.48 -10.42 4.30
N ASN A 201 -14.32 -9.76 3.15
CA ASN A 201 -15.41 -9.18 2.34
C ASN A 201 -16.25 -8.10 3.03
N MET A 202 -15.79 -7.52 4.13
CA MET A 202 -16.51 -6.43 4.76
C MET A 202 -16.51 -5.17 3.90
N GLN A 203 -17.68 -4.53 3.79
CA GLN A 203 -17.83 -3.21 3.21
C GLN A 203 -17.93 -2.15 4.32
N ILE A 204 -17.06 -1.15 4.23
CA ILE A 204 -17.07 0.02 5.10
C ILE A 204 -17.60 1.19 4.29
N GLY A 205 -18.73 1.73 4.70
CA GLY A 205 -19.45 2.77 3.97
C GLY A 205 -18.67 4.08 3.85
N GLU A 206 -19.13 4.93 2.94
CA GLU A 206 -18.60 6.27 2.72
C GLU A 206 -18.69 7.11 4.00
N GLU A 207 -17.60 7.82 4.36
CA GLU A 207 -17.52 8.64 5.58
C GLU A 207 -17.84 7.87 6.89
N ALA A 208 -17.82 6.55 6.87
CA ALA A 208 -18.01 5.77 8.08
C ALA A 208 -16.85 5.94 9.06
N PHE A 209 -17.14 5.82 10.34
CA PHE A 209 -16.15 5.89 11.41
C PHE A 209 -16.17 4.60 12.24
N ILE A 210 -15.05 3.89 12.25
CA ILE A 210 -14.87 2.71 13.09
C ILE A 210 -14.01 3.07 14.27
N ALA A 211 -14.57 2.95 15.49
CA ALA A 211 -13.83 3.24 16.71
C ALA A 211 -12.70 2.25 16.95
N ALA A 212 -11.61 2.71 17.57
CA ALA A 212 -10.45 1.89 17.87
C ALA A 212 -10.83 0.59 18.64
N GLY A 213 -10.08 -0.50 18.39
CA GLY A 213 -10.27 -1.80 19.04
C GLY A 213 -11.54 -2.55 18.62
N SER A 214 -12.22 -2.10 17.56
CA SER A 214 -13.44 -2.77 17.10
C SER A 214 -13.15 -3.98 16.20
N THR A 215 -14.10 -4.94 16.18
CA THR A 215 -14.08 -6.07 15.23
C THR A 215 -15.29 -5.97 14.31
N ILE A 216 -15.04 -5.79 13.03
CA ILE A 216 -16.07 -5.63 12.00
C ILE A 216 -16.44 -6.99 11.44
N THR A 217 -17.67 -7.44 11.78
CA THR A 217 -18.23 -8.73 11.39
C THR A 217 -19.43 -8.61 10.45
N LYS A 218 -19.84 -7.39 10.13
CA LYS A 218 -20.92 -7.04 9.20
C LYS A 218 -20.57 -5.76 8.48
N GLU A 219 -21.22 -5.52 7.36
CA GLU A 219 -21.09 -4.27 6.62
C GLU A 219 -21.44 -3.05 7.50
N VAL A 220 -20.73 -1.96 7.29
CA VAL A 220 -20.94 -0.68 7.97
C VAL A 220 -21.57 0.29 6.98
N ALA A 221 -22.71 0.84 7.34
CA ALA A 221 -23.41 1.80 6.49
C ALA A 221 -22.65 3.13 6.35
N ASP A 222 -22.92 3.85 5.27
CA ASP A 222 -22.35 5.18 5.04
C ASP A 222 -22.64 6.11 6.24
N LYS A 223 -21.69 6.97 6.55
CA LYS A 223 -21.81 8.05 7.54
C LYS A 223 -22.22 7.58 8.95
N THR A 224 -21.89 6.33 9.29
CA THR A 224 -22.20 5.78 10.62
C THR A 224 -20.94 5.54 11.44
N LEU A 225 -21.06 5.76 12.75
CA LEU A 225 -20.05 5.37 13.72
C LEU A 225 -20.43 4.04 14.34
N VAL A 226 -19.51 3.07 14.27
CA VAL A 226 -19.63 1.76 14.90
C VAL A 226 -18.49 1.55 15.91
N MET A 227 -18.77 0.75 16.97
CA MET A 227 -17.77 0.42 17.99
C MET A 227 -18.03 -0.92 18.65
N GLY A 228 -16.98 -1.53 19.21
CA GLY A 228 -17.01 -2.75 20.00
C GLY A 228 -16.61 -4.02 19.24
N SER A 229 -16.62 -5.15 19.92
CA SER A 229 -16.32 -6.49 19.38
C SER A 229 -17.39 -7.48 19.81
N PRO A 230 -18.27 -7.89 18.88
CA PRO A 230 -18.45 -7.38 17.53
C PRO A 230 -18.97 -5.94 17.49
N ALA A 231 -18.59 -5.18 16.48
CA ALA A 231 -18.99 -3.77 16.35
C ALA A 231 -20.49 -3.59 16.19
N ARG A 232 -21.01 -2.53 16.80
CA ARG A 232 -22.43 -2.15 16.74
C ARG A 232 -22.55 -0.66 16.45
N TYR A 233 -23.63 -0.27 15.80
CA TYR A 233 -23.97 1.13 15.57
C TYR A 233 -23.98 1.92 16.89
N LYS A 234 -23.43 3.10 16.88
CA LYS A 234 -23.39 4.00 18.03
C LYS A 234 -24.11 5.30 17.75
N ARG A 235 -23.85 5.94 16.62
CA ARG A 235 -24.43 7.21 16.17
C ARG A 235 -24.09 7.46 14.70
N ASP A 236 -24.73 8.46 14.12
CA ASP A 236 -24.31 8.99 12.83
C ASP A 236 -23.05 9.84 12.97
N VAL A 237 -22.27 9.92 11.88
CA VAL A 237 -21.12 10.82 11.77
C VAL A 237 -21.64 12.21 11.39
N PRO A 238 -21.35 13.26 12.18
CA PRO A 238 -21.77 14.62 11.87
C PRO A 238 -21.20 15.12 10.54
N ALA A 239 -21.98 15.92 9.80
CA ALA A 239 -21.61 16.41 8.48
C ALA A 239 -20.32 17.27 8.47
N ASN A 240 -20.01 17.95 9.56
CA ASN A 240 -18.79 18.73 9.70
C ASN A 240 -17.50 17.86 9.86
N GLU A 241 -17.67 16.55 10.06
CA GLU A 241 -16.58 15.58 10.09
C GLU A 241 -16.34 14.90 8.74
N TRP A 242 -17.18 15.11 7.71
CA TRP A 242 -17.03 14.50 6.40
C TRP A 242 -15.90 15.15 5.61
N THR A 243 -15.32 14.37 4.71
CA THR A 243 -14.34 14.88 3.75
C THR A 243 -14.99 15.91 2.85
N VAL A 244 -14.69 17.19 3.04
CA VAL A 244 -15.30 18.27 2.24
C VAL A 244 -14.74 18.17 0.83
N ASN A 245 -15.63 18.15 -0.17
CA ASN A 245 -15.28 18.16 -1.58
C ASN A 245 -14.22 19.23 -1.88
N GLY A 246 -13.03 18.80 -2.30
CA GLY A 246 -11.97 19.67 -2.81
C GLY A 246 -11.11 20.42 -1.79
N LYS A 247 -11.30 20.27 -0.49
CA LYS A 247 -10.28 20.73 0.46
C LYS A 247 -9.23 19.63 0.60
N THR A 248 -8.18 19.74 -0.21
CA THR A 248 -6.93 19.04 0.02
C THR A 248 -6.43 19.39 1.42
N ASP A 249 -6.16 18.37 2.21
CA ASP A 249 -5.35 18.55 3.42
C ASP A 249 -4.07 19.28 3.02
N LYS A 250 -3.89 20.48 3.59
CA LYS A 250 -2.65 21.26 3.46
C LYS A 250 -1.56 20.60 4.24
#